data_407770c12fcac37c46f4621c0a5bad69
#
_entry.id   407770c12fcac37c46f4621c0a5bad69
#
_cell.length_a   1.000
_cell.length_b   1.000
_cell.length_c   1.000
_cell.angle_alpha   90.00
_cell.angle_beta   90.00
_cell.angle_gamma   90.00
#
_symmetry.space_group_name_H-M   'P 1'
#
loop_
_entity.id
_entity.type
_entity.pdbx_description
1 polymer ?
#
loop_
_entity_poly.entity_id
_entity_poly.type
_entity_poly.pdbx_seq_one_letter_code
_entity_poly.pdbx_strand_id
1 'polypeptide(L)'
;GIERRLEAGLDPNVRSVASLFVSRWDVAVKQEISPAFHNRLGIAIAMRTYKAYRDLLASPRWLKLDKAGARPQRLLWASTGTKDPAAPDTLYIEALAAPDTINTIPEKTLQDFADHGKADTVLPADGGYAEAVLEEFRREGVDDEALAARLQREGSDAFTVSWQALLARIHEKSEVLGGSGS
;
A
#
# COMPACT_ATOMS: atom_id res chain seq x y z
N GLY A 1 8.06 3.34 18.46
CA GLY A 1 6.93 4.13 18.99
C GLY A 1 6.30 3.47 20.19
N ILE A 2 5.81 2.24 20.08
CA ILE A 2 5.11 1.51 21.18
C ILE A 2 6.03 1.29 22.38
N GLU A 3 7.28 0.86 22.18
CA GLU A 3 8.26 0.68 23.28
C GLU A 3 8.42 1.98 24.07
N ARG A 4 8.63 3.12 23.38
CA ARG A 4 8.74 4.44 24.03
C ARG A 4 7.47 4.82 24.81
N ARG A 5 6.28 4.41 24.35
CA ARG A 5 5.04 4.63 25.10
C ARG A 5 5.02 3.82 26.39
N LEU A 6 5.42 2.55 26.34
CA LEU A 6 5.51 1.68 27.54
C LEU A 6 6.55 2.23 28.54
N GLU A 7 7.72 2.66 28.09
CA GLU A 7 8.75 3.30 28.92
C GLU A 7 8.24 4.58 29.60
N ALA A 8 7.38 5.33 28.93
CA ALA A 8 6.75 6.53 29.47
C ALA A 8 5.47 6.25 30.30
N GLY A 9 5.11 5.00 30.56
CA GLY A 9 3.89 4.62 31.29
C GLY A 9 2.59 4.94 30.55
N LEU A 10 2.64 5.12 29.22
CA LEU A 10 1.48 5.42 28.38
C LEU A 10 0.84 4.16 27.84
N ASP A 11 -0.49 4.21 27.59
CA ASP A 11 -1.24 3.11 27.00
C ASP A 11 -0.65 2.68 25.64
N PRO A 12 -0.20 1.41 25.46
CA PRO A 12 0.34 0.91 24.21
C PRO A 12 -0.75 0.56 23.18
N ASN A 13 -2.02 0.61 23.53
CA ASN A 13 -3.17 0.27 22.69
C ASN A 13 -3.44 1.36 21.64
N VAL A 14 -2.51 1.53 20.70
CA VAL A 14 -2.61 2.50 19.60
C VAL A 14 -2.92 1.79 18.30
N ARG A 15 -3.94 2.24 17.60
CA ARG A 15 -4.29 1.75 16.26
C ARG A 15 -3.55 2.54 15.20
N SER A 16 -2.94 1.86 14.25
CA SER A 16 -2.28 2.47 13.10
C SER A 16 -2.26 1.53 11.90
N VAL A 17 -1.95 2.09 10.74
CA VAL A 17 -1.79 1.36 9.48
C VAL A 17 -0.49 1.76 8.80
N ALA A 18 0.05 0.84 7.99
CA ALA A 18 1.17 1.09 7.08
C ALA A 18 0.70 0.77 5.66
N SER A 19 0.69 1.76 4.77
CA SER A 19 0.15 1.62 3.42
C SER A 19 1.24 1.25 2.41
N LEU A 20 0.96 0.22 1.60
CA LEU A 20 1.68 -0.08 0.36
C LEU A 20 0.80 0.33 -0.83
N PHE A 21 1.30 1.19 -1.71
CA PHE A 21 0.61 1.64 -2.92
C PHE A 21 0.92 0.70 -4.09
N VAL A 22 0.12 -0.33 -4.27
CA VAL A 22 0.45 -1.52 -5.08
C VAL A 22 0.61 -1.20 -6.57
N SER A 23 -0.41 -0.63 -7.23
CA SER A 23 -0.36 -0.41 -8.68
C SER A 23 0.68 0.63 -9.12
N ARG A 24 1.22 1.44 -8.20
CA ARG A 24 2.26 2.42 -8.53
C ARG A 24 3.55 1.76 -8.98
N TRP A 25 3.88 0.58 -8.45
CA TRP A 25 5.04 -0.19 -8.88
C TRP A 25 4.95 -0.61 -10.34
N ASP A 26 3.80 -1.15 -10.74
CA ASP A 26 3.56 -1.60 -12.11
C ASP A 26 3.53 -0.42 -13.09
N VAL A 27 2.89 0.69 -12.70
CA VAL A 27 2.85 1.92 -13.52
C VAL A 27 4.24 2.49 -13.73
N ALA A 28 5.08 2.48 -12.71
CA ALA A 28 6.42 3.09 -12.76
C ALA A 28 7.37 2.39 -13.73
N VAL A 29 7.22 1.09 -13.94
CA VAL A 29 8.10 0.30 -14.83
C VAL A 29 7.46 -0.03 -16.19
N LYS A 30 6.19 0.28 -16.39
CA LYS A 30 5.41 -0.17 -17.56
C LYS A 30 6.05 0.12 -18.92
N GLN A 31 6.75 1.26 -19.03
CA GLN A 31 7.42 1.67 -20.27
C GLN A 31 8.85 1.12 -20.42
N GLU A 32 9.38 0.54 -19.35
CA GLU A 32 10.77 0.11 -19.25
C GLU A 32 10.92 -1.41 -19.44
N ILE A 33 9.80 -2.17 -19.37
CA ILE A 33 9.79 -3.63 -19.36
C ILE A 33 8.93 -4.21 -20.50
N SER A 34 9.21 -5.48 -20.85
CA SER A 34 8.40 -6.24 -21.80
C SER A 34 6.94 -6.40 -21.32
N PRO A 35 5.95 -6.39 -22.21
CA PRO A 35 4.53 -6.62 -21.87
C PRO A 35 4.26 -7.92 -21.08
N ALA A 36 5.10 -8.94 -21.23
CA ALA A 36 5.00 -10.19 -20.47
C ALA A 36 5.16 -10.02 -18.95
N PHE A 37 5.75 -8.91 -18.52
CA PHE A 37 5.99 -8.58 -17.10
C PHE A 37 4.96 -7.60 -16.53
N HIS A 38 4.06 -7.04 -17.36
CA HIS A 38 3.10 -6.06 -16.89
C HIS A 38 2.21 -6.62 -15.77
N ASN A 39 1.86 -5.76 -14.81
CA ASN A 39 0.94 -6.03 -13.71
C ASN A 39 1.38 -7.16 -12.73
N ARG A 40 2.69 -7.47 -12.67
CA ARG A 40 3.24 -8.53 -11.81
C ARG A 40 4.10 -8.00 -10.66
N LEU A 41 4.76 -6.83 -10.86
CA LEU A 41 5.70 -6.28 -9.89
C LEU A 41 5.00 -5.89 -8.58
N GLY A 42 3.91 -5.14 -8.67
CA GLY A 42 3.16 -4.68 -7.50
C GLY A 42 2.67 -5.83 -6.62
N ILE A 43 2.22 -6.93 -7.24
CA ILE A 43 1.79 -8.14 -6.53
C ILE A 43 2.99 -8.81 -5.84
N ALA A 44 4.12 -8.96 -6.53
CA ALA A 44 5.33 -9.58 -5.94
C ALA A 44 5.87 -8.75 -4.76
N ILE A 45 5.90 -7.43 -4.87
CA ILE A 45 6.27 -6.53 -3.76
C ILE A 45 5.27 -6.66 -2.59
N ALA A 46 3.98 -6.78 -2.87
CA ALA A 46 2.97 -6.98 -1.83
C ALA A 46 3.15 -8.32 -1.10
N MET A 47 3.43 -9.40 -1.83
CA MET A 47 3.72 -10.73 -1.25
C MET A 47 4.95 -10.69 -0.33
N ARG A 48 6.05 -10.08 -0.78
CA ARG A 48 7.28 -9.87 0.03
C ARG A 48 6.97 -9.04 1.28
N THR A 49 6.20 -7.97 1.13
CA THR A 49 5.82 -7.09 2.23
C THR A 49 4.93 -7.81 3.24
N TYR A 50 4.01 -8.65 2.77
CA TYR A 50 3.16 -9.46 3.64
C TYR A 50 3.97 -10.46 4.45
N LYS A 51 4.92 -11.17 3.80
CA LYS A 51 5.85 -12.05 4.52
C LYS A 51 6.60 -11.31 5.62
N ALA A 52 7.22 -10.17 5.30
CA ALA A 52 7.95 -9.35 6.28
C ALA A 52 7.04 -8.90 7.45
N TYR A 53 5.80 -8.56 7.16
CA TYR A 53 4.79 -8.23 8.17
C TYR A 53 4.48 -9.43 9.08
N ARG A 54 4.28 -10.62 8.51
CA ARG A 54 4.04 -11.85 9.29
C ARG A 54 5.23 -12.23 10.16
N ASP A 55 6.45 -12.13 9.61
CA ASP A 55 7.69 -12.37 10.35
C ASP A 55 7.85 -11.39 11.52
N LEU A 56 7.53 -10.11 11.30
CA LEU A 56 7.53 -9.09 12.36
C LEU A 56 6.57 -9.48 13.50
N LEU A 57 5.33 -9.86 13.16
CA LEU A 57 4.32 -10.24 14.15
C LEU A 57 4.65 -11.54 14.90
N ALA A 58 5.46 -12.41 14.31
CA ALA A 58 5.96 -13.63 14.96
C ALA A 58 7.24 -13.38 15.78
N SER A 59 7.85 -12.21 15.69
CA SER A 59 9.12 -11.92 16.36
C SER A 59 8.99 -11.86 17.89
N PRO A 60 10.01 -12.31 18.65
CA PRO A 60 10.00 -12.19 20.12
C PRO A 60 9.81 -10.76 20.61
N ARG A 61 10.32 -9.78 19.85
CA ARG A 61 10.15 -8.35 20.15
C ARG A 61 8.69 -7.93 20.09
N TRP A 62 7.98 -8.32 19.02
CA TRP A 62 6.56 -8.00 18.89
C TRP A 62 5.72 -8.76 19.93
N LEU A 63 5.93 -10.05 20.12
CA LEU A 63 5.19 -10.86 21.08
C LEU A 63 5.26 -10.32 22.51
N LYS A 64 6.38 -9.67 22.89
CA LYS A 64 6.51 -8.96 24.17
C LYS A 64 5.60 -7.73 24.23
N LEU A 65 5.48 -6.97 23.15
CA LEU A 65 4.64 -5.79 23.08
C LEU A 65 3.16 -6.16 23.05
N ASP A 66 2.79 -7.20 22.32
CA ASP A 66 1.44 -7.74 22.25
C ASP A 66 0.94 -8.17 23.63
N LYS A 67 1.77 -8.91 24.41
CA LYS A 67 1.48 -9.26 25.81
C LYS A 67 1.30 -8.05 26.72
N ALA A 68 1.88 -6.92 26.39
CA ALA A 68 1.73 -5.66 27.11
C ALA A 68 0.48 -4.86 26.66
N GLY A 69 -0.34 -5.41 25.76
CA GLY A 69 -1.56 -4.78 25.27
C GLY A 69 -1.40 -3.91 24.01
N ALA A 70 -0.25 -3.98 23.36
CA ALA A 70 -0.04 -3.27 22.08
C ALA A 70 -0.91 -3.85 20.96
N ARG A 71 -1.26 -2.99 19.99
CA ARG A 71 -1.90 -3.43 18.75
C ARG A 71 -0.95 -3.37 17.58
N PRO A 72 -1.03 -4.33 16.64
CA PRO A 72 -0.21 -4.28 15.44
C PRO A 72 -0.55 -3.07 14.59
N GLN A 73 0.45 -2.45 13.99
CA GLN A 73 0.26 -1.56 12.85
C GLN A 73 -0.15 -2.43 11.67
N ARG A 74 -1.43 -2.34 11.25
CA ARG A 74 -1.96 -3.22 10.21
C ARG A 74 -1.45 -2.81 8.84
N LEU A 75 -1.08 -3.81 8.05
CA LEU A 75 -0.71 -3.61 6.65
C LEU A 75 -1.95 -3.21 5.84
N LEU A 76 -1.83 -2.16 5.03
CA LEU A 76 -2.91 -1.63 4.23
C LEU A 76 -2.50 -1.60 2.76
N TRP A 77 -3.29 -2.27 1.92
CA TRP A 77 -3.18 -2.19 0.48
C TRP A 77 -3.88 -0.94 -0.02
N ALA A 78 -3.13 -0.04 -0.64
CA ALA A 78 -3.63 1.16 -1.29
C ALA A 78 -3.35 1.12 -2.79
N SER A 79 -4.04 1.94 -3.56
CA SER A 79 -3.90 1.98 -5.03
C SER A 79 -4.13 0.61 -5.68
N THR A 80 -5.23 -0.04 -5.29
CA THR A 80 -5.59 -1.41 -5.73
C THR A 80 -6.55 -1.44 -6.92
N GLY A 81 -6.91 -0.29 -7.47
CA GLY A 81 -7.60 -0.23 -8.77
C GLY A 81 -6.63 -0.49 -9.91
N THR A 82 -7.01 -1.38 -10.83
CA THR A 82 -6.24 -1.71 -12.04
C THR A 82 -6.12 -0.48 -12.94
N LYS A 83 -4.92 -0.17 -13.41
CA LYS A 83 -4.61 0.98 -14.28
C LYS A 83 -4.39 0.58 -15.74
N ASP A 84 -4.21 -0.70 -15.99
CA ASP A 84 -4.02 -1.27 -17.31
C ASP A 84 -5.35 -1.79 -17.84
N PRO A 85 -5.90 -1.24 -18.92
CA PRO A 85 -7.16 -1.71 -19.48
C PRO A 85 -7.10 -3.13 -20.09
N ALA A 86 -5.89 -3.66 -20.30
CA ALA A 86 -5.70 -5.03 -20.76
C ALA A 86 -5.68 -6.07 -19.62
N ALA A 87 -5.61 -5.62 -18.36
CA ALA A 87 -5.63 -6.49 -17.20
C ALA A 87 -7.04 -6.58 -16.56
N PRO A 88 -7.37 -7.66 -15.86
CA PRO A 88 -8.63 -7.75 -15.11
C PRO A 88 -8.80 -6.56 -14.15
N ASP A 89 -10.00 -6.00 -14.11
CA ASP A 89 -10.33 -4.85 -13.27
C ASP A 89 -10.30 -5.16 -11.77
N THR A 90 -10.43 -6.43 -11.38
CA THR A 90 -10.35 -6.97 -10.02
C THR A 90 -8.96 -7.51 -9.64
N LEU A 91 -7.96 -7.43 -10.53
CA LEU A 91 -6.64 -8.07 -10.41
C LEU A 91 -6.02 -7.98 -9.01
N TYR A 92 -5.85 -6.76 -8.49
CA TYR A 92 -5.17 -6.56 -7.21
C TYR A 92 -6.01 -6.96 -6.01
N ILE A 93 -7.34 -6.89 -6.11
CA ILE A 93 -8.22 -7.31 -5.01
C ILE A 93 -8.15 -8.81 -4.85
N GLU A 94 -8.24 -9.55 -5.94
CA GLU A 94 -8.17 -11.01 -5.93
C GLU A 94 -6.78 -11.51 -5.48
N ALA A 95 -5.72 -10.88 -5.99
CA ALA A 95 -4.35 -11.28 -5.66
C ALA A 95 -3.90 -10.94 -4.23
N LEU A 96 -4.54 -9.97 -3.56
CA LEU A 96 -4.06 -9.42 -2.30
C LEU A 96 -4.94 -9.76 -1.09
N ALA A 97 -5.90 -10.65 -1.23
CA ALA A 97 -6.68 -11.14 -0.11
C ALA A 97 -5.76 -11.81 0.92
N ALA A 98 -5.72 -11.28 2.14
CA ALA A 98 -4.81 -11.75 3.19
C ALA A 98 -5.35 -11.46 4.59
N PRO A 99 -5.21 -12.39 5.55
CA PRO A 99 -5.55 -12.13 6.94
C PRO A 99 -4.77 -10.94 7.52
N ASP A 100 -5.40 -10.24 8.47
CA ASP A 100 -4.81 -9.13 9.23
C ASP A 100 -4.42 -7.91 8.39
N THR A 101 -4.93 -7.79 7.17
CA THR A 101 -4.70 -6.66 6.28
C THR A 101 -5.95 -5.79 6.11
N ILE A 102 -5.77 -4.62 5.50
CA ILE A 102 -6.84 -3.74 5.06
C ILE A 102 -6.63 -3.48 3.57
N ASN A 103 -7.70 -3.42 2.79
CA ASN A 103 -7.65 -2.96 1.40
C ASN A 103 -8.55 -1.74 1.23
N THR A 104 -7.98 -0.65 0.71
CA THR A 104 -8.74 0.55 0.34
C THR A 104 -9.15 0.45 -1.13
N ILE A 105 -10.32 -0.15 -1.33
CA ILE A 105 -10.84 -0.49 -2.66
C ILE A 105 -11.56 0.72 -3.26
N PRO A 106 -11.22 1.16 -4.49
CA PRO A 106 -12.02 2.16 -5.21
C PRO A 106 -13.44 1.66 -5.43
N GLU A 107 -14.42 2.57 -5.34
CA GLU A 107 -15.85 2.20 -5.42
C GLU A 107 -16.19 1.39 -6.68
N LYS A 108 -15.71 1.85 -7.86
CA LYS A 108 -15.92 1.09 -9.10
C LYS A 108 -15.35 -0.33 -9.02
N THR A 109 -14.12 -0.47 -8.54
CA THR A 109 -13.47 -1.78 -8.40
C THR A 109 -14.19 -2.69 -7.40
N LEU A 110 -14.79 -2.10 -6.35
CA LEU A 110 -15.62 -2.86 -5.41
C LEU A 110 -16.91 -3.37 -6.08
N GLN A 111 -17.53 -2.56 -6.93
CA GLN A 111 -18.71 -2.96 -7.72
C GLN A 111 -18.35 -4.07 -8.72
N ASP A 112 -17.25 -3.92 -9.45
CA ASP A 112 -16.74 -4.93 -10.38
C ASP A 112 -16.45 -6.25 -9.65
N PHE A 113 -15.83 -6.17 -8.47
CA PHE A 113 -15.57 -7.36 -7.64
C PHE A 113 -16.86 -8.02 -7.12
N ALA A 114 -17.87 -7.24 -6.75
CA ALA A 114 -19.16 -7.77 -6.32
C ALA A 114 -19.93 -8.46 -7.46
N ASP A 115 -19.73 -8.01 -8.71
CA ASP A 115 -20.38 -8.57 -9.89
C ASP A 115 -19.72 -9.87 -10.38
N HIS A 116 -18.40 -9.88 -10.52
CA HIS A 116 -17.69 -11.00 -11.15
C HIS A 116 -16.37 -11.41 -10.46
N GLY A 117 -15.98 -10.76 -9.35
CA GLY A 117 -14.74 -11.05 -8.63
C GLY A 117 -14.74 -12.42 -7.94
N LYS A 118 -13.55 -12.95 -7.70
CA LYS A 118 -13.34 -14.24 -7.03
C LYS A 118 -12.42 -14.07 -5.82
N ALA A 119 -12.77 -14.69 -4.70
CA ALA A 119 -11.98 -14.70 -3.47
C ALA A 119 -11.44 -16.10 -3.15
N ASP A 120 -10.97 -16.81 -4.18
CA ASP A 120 -10.59 -18.23 -4.09
C ASP A 120 -9.16 -18.42 -3.56
N THR A 121 -8.35 -17.37 -3.55
CA THR A 121 -6.94 -17.43 -3.16
C THR A 121 -6.65 -16.49 -2.01
N VAL A 122 -5.76 -16.92 -1.12
CA VAL A 122 -5.23 -16.11 -0.03
C VAL A 122 -3.73 -15.97 -0.21
N LEU A 123 -3.23 -14.78 -0.01
CA LEU A 123 -1.82 -14.43 -0.13
C LEU A 123 -0.99 -15.30 0.84
N PRO A 124 0.02 -16.04 0.35
CA PRO A 124 0.79 -16.95 1.18
C PRO A 124 1.64 -16.20 2.20
N ALA A 125 1.62 -16.66 3.45
CA ALA A 125 2.33 -16.01 4.55
C ALA A 125 3.86 -16.11 4.45
N ASP A 126 4.37 -17.08 3.69
CA ASP A 126 5.80 -17.32 3.44
C ASP A 126 6.36 -16.50 2.25
N GLY A 127 5.51 -15.68 1.62
CA GLY A 127 5.88 -14.86 0.46
C GLY A 127 5.77 -15.58 -0.88
N GLY A 128 5.44 -16.87 -0.90
CA GLY A 128 5.20 -17.65 -2.12
C GLY A 128 6.29 -17.48 -3.17
N TYR A 129 5.91 -17.12 -4.38
CA TYR A 129 6.82 -16.95 -5.52
C TYR A 129 7.39 -15.52 -5.68
N ALA A 130 7.19 -14.64 -4.71
CA ALA A 130 7.58 -13.23 -4.81
C ALA A 130 9.04 -13.02 -5.23
N GLU A 131 9.99 -13.70 -4.55
CA GLU A 131 11.42 -13.52 -4.83
C GLU A 131 11.81 -14.01 -6.23
N ALA A 132 11.18 -15.07 -6.73
CA ALA A 132 11.42 -15.55 -8.10
C ALA A 132 10.98 -14.50 -9.14
N VAL A 133 9.80 -13.89 -8.94
CA VAL A 133 9.31 -12.82 -9.81
C VAL A 133 10.21 -11.59 -9.72
N LEU A 134 10.61 -11.17 -8.53
CA LEU A 134 11.50 -10.01 -8.36
C LEU A 134 12.87 -10.22 -9.00
N GLU A 135 13.37 -11.46 -8.97
CA GLU A 135 14.60 -11.81 -9.67
C GLU A 135 14.44 -11.75 -11.21
N GLU A 136 13.28 -12.13 -11.76
CA GLU A 136 12.97 -11.90 -13.18
C GLU A 136 13.04 -10.41 -13.52
N PHE A 137 12.42 -9.54 -12.71
CA PHE A 137 12.46 -8.08 -12.91
C PHE A 137 13.90 -7.50 -12.82
N ARG A 138 14.73 -8.01 -11.92
CA ARG A 138 16.16 -7.58 -11.85
C ARG A 138 16.92 -7.94 -13.11
N ARG A 139 16.65 -9.08 -13.73
CA ARG A 139 17.24 -9.47 -15.02
C ARG A 139 16.79 -8.58 -16.16
N GLU A 140 15.58 -8.02 -16.08
CA GLU A 140 15.08 -6.99 -17.01
C GLU A 140 15.61 -5.59 -16.68
N GLY A 141 16.50 -5.44 -15.69
CA GLY A 141 17.14 -4.18 -15.32
C GLY A 141 16.38 -3.35 -14.27
N VAL A 142 15.34 -3.88 -13.67
CA VAL A 142 14.60 -3.18 -12.59
C VAL A 142 15.31 -3.36 -11.25
N ASP A 143 15.79 -2.28 -10.68
CA ASP A 143 16.29 -2.20 -9.30
C ASP A 143 15.12 -1.86 -8.37
N ASP A 144 14.61 -2.85 -7.66
CA ASP A 144 13.44 -2.71 -6.79
C ASP A 144 13.71 -1.81 -5.57
N GLU A 145 14.95 -1.70 -5.07
CA GLU A 145 15.30 -0.80 -3.96
C GLU A 145 15.37 0.66 -4.44
N ALA A 146 16.04 0.92 -5.55
CA ALA A 146 16.09 2.24 -6.15
C ALA A 146 14.69 2.72 -6.55
N LEU A 147 13.85 1.83 -7.09
CA LEU A 147 12.47 2.10 -7.43
C LEU A 147 11.64 2.44 -6.18
N ALA A 148 11.79 1.69 -5.09
CA ALA A 148 11.13 1.99 -3.82
C ALA A 148 11.46 3.40 -3.32
N ALA A 149 12.76 3.75 -3.32
CA ALA A 149 13.22 5.08 -2.90
C ALA A 149 12.66 6.19 -3.81
N ARG A 150 12.58 5.96 -5.13
CA ARG A 150 11.97 6.88 -6.10
C ARG A 150 10.50 7.08 -5.79
N LEU A 151 9.72 6.00 -5.66
CA LEU A 151 8.28 6.06 -5.40
C LEU A 151 7.94 6.72 -4.07
N GLN A 152 8.79 6.57 -3.05
CA GLN A 152 8.61 7.29 -1.78
C GLN A 152 8.78 8.79 -1.93
N ARG A 153 9.82 9.24 -2.63
CA ARG A 153 10.05 10.68 -2.89
C ARG A 153 8.89 11.28 -3.69
N GLU A 154 8.56 10.66 -4.84
CA GLU A 154 7.47 11.10 -5.71
C GLU A 154 6.13 11.16 -4.95
N GLY A 155 5.87 10.17 -4.09
CA GLY A 155 4.69 10.13 -3.25
C GLY A 155 4.64 11.29 -2.25
N SER A 156 5.74 11.57 -1.55
CA SER A 156 5.85 12.68 -0.61
C SER A 156 5.62 14.02 -1.31
N ASP A 157 6.25 14.23 -2.47
CA ASP A 157 6.13 15.45 -3.25
C ASP A 157 4.68 15.65 -3.74
N ALA A 158 4.03 14.60 -4.24
CA ALA A 158 2.64 14.64 -4.67
C ALA A 158 1.69 15.01 -3.52
N PHE A 159 1.89 14.47 -2.32
CA PHE A 159 1.11 14.85 -1.15
C PHE A 159 1.34 16.30 -0.74
N THR A 160 2.58 16.78 -0.80
CA THR A 160 2.92 18.18 -0.51
C THR A 160 2.21 19.13 -1.47
N VAL A 161 2.26 18.84 -2.78
CA VAL A 161 1.57 19.64 -3.81
C VAL A 161 0.05 19.65 -3.58
N SER A 162 -0.54 18.49 -3.31
CA SER A 162 -1.98 18.35 -3.05
C SER A 162 -2.40 19.14 -1.80
N TRP A 163 -1.60 19.09 -0.75
CA TRP A 163 -1.85 19.84 0.49
C TRP A 163 -1.80 21.35 0.26
N GLN A 164 -0.79 21.84 -0.46
CA GLN A 164 -0.68 23.26 -0.80
C GLN A 164 -1.85 23.72 -1.67
N ALA A 165 -2.26 22.93 -2.65
CA ALA A 165 -3.43 23.20 -3.48
C ALA A 165 -4.73 23.27 -2.66
N LEU A 166 -4.89 22.40 -1.66
CA LEU A 166 -6.03 22.43 -0.74
C LEU A 166 -6.05 23.73 0.08
N LEU A 167 -4.92 24.11 0.66
CA LEU A 167 -4.81 25.35 1.45
C LEU A 167 -5.11 26.59 0.60
N ALA A 168 -4.57 26.66 -0.61
CA ALA A 168 -4.86 27.74 -1.56
C ALA A 168 -6.37 27.82 -1.88
N ARG A 169 -7.00 26.68 -2.12
CA ARG A 169 -8.44 26.61 -2.42
C ARG A 169 -9.30 27.05 -1.22
N ILE A 170 -8.90 26.70 0.00
CA ILE A 170 -9.60 27.16 1.21
C ILE A 170 -9.48 28.67 1.35
N HIS A 171 -8.28 29.23 1.12
CA HIS A 171 -8.02 30.66 1.17
C HIS A 171 -8.89 31.44 0.16
N GLU A 172 -8.87 31.03 -1.13
CA GLU A 172 -9.70 31.63 -2.18
C GLU A 172 -11.19 31.65 -1.81
N LYS A 173 -11.71 30.52 -1.32
CA LYS A 173 -13.12 30.44 -0.91
C LYS A 173 -13.43 31.32 0.30
N SER A 174 -12.51 31.40 1.24
CA SER A 174 -12.65 32.28 2.43
C SER A 174 -12.72 33.76 2.05
N GLU A 175 -11.89 34.21 1.10
CA GLU A 175 -11.92 35.57 0.60
C GLU A 175 -13.25 35.93 -0.09
N VAL A 176 -13.75 34.99 -0.97
CA VAL A 176 -15.03 35.18 -1.65
C VAL A 176 -16.19 35.30 -0.65
N LEU A 177 -16.21 34.45 0.37
CA LEU A 177 -17.27 34.47 1.40
C LEU A 177 -17.13 35.65 2.36
N GLY A 178 -15.91 36.05 2.70
CA GLY A 178 -15.63 37.22 3.57
C GLY A 178 -15.86 38.58 2.89
N GLY A 179 -15.69 38.66 1.55
CA GLY A 179 -15.92 39.87 0.77
C GLY A 179 -17.39 40.11 0.40
N SER A 180 -18.29 39.16 0.63
CA SER A 180 -19.72 39.32 0.35
C SER A 180 -20.53 39.98 1.47
N GLY A 181 -19.86 40.54 2.49
CA GLY A 181 -20.46 41.16 3.68
C GLY A 181 -20.22 42.66 3.83
N SER A 182 -19.97 43.40 2.72
CA SER A 182 -19.81 44.87 2.75
C SER A 182 -20.89 45.54 1.97
#